data_a4c04b6ba4e937a135d6c58c63395acd
#
_entry.id   a4c04b6ba4e937a135d6c58c63395acd
#
_cell.length_a   1.000
_cell.length_b   1.000
_cell.length_c   1.000
_cell.angle_alpha   90.00
_cell.angle_beta   90.00
_cell.angle_gamma   90.00
#
_symmetry.space_group_name_H-M   'P 1'
#
loop_
_entity.id
_entity.type
_entity.pdbx_description
1 polymer ?
#
loop_
_entity_poly.entity_id
_entity_poly.type
_entity_poly.pdbx_seq_one_letter_code
_entity_poly.pdbx_strand_id
1 'polypeptide(L)'
;WAAMIAALAVTCVLAVCIGLFPVPLTELFLGTADKLTKDVISLAIPLVMITALFQTVDGAQVIGISVLRGLNDTKWPALLSVGSFWCIGVTSGAIFAFHFDGGPVGLWLGLLIGLTAAAVSLGWRMHRSVQRINSGGSILMG
;
A
#
# COMPACT_ATOMS: atom_id res chain seq x y z
N TRP A 1 3.10 6.58 19.13
CA TRP A 1 3.90 7.20 18.05
C TRP A 1 5.18 6.41 17.77
N ALA A 2 5.96 5.96 18.78
CA ALA A 2 7.20 5.21 18.57
C ALA A 2 6.98 3.90 17.78
N ALA A 3 5.98 3.11 18.12
CA ALA A 3 5.64 1.88 17.40
C ALA A 3 5.25 2.14 15.94
N MET A 4 4.56 3.25 15.68
CA MET A 4 4.17 3.66 14.33
C MET A 4 5.38 4.04 13.48
N ILE A 5 6.32 4.81 14.05
CA ILE A 5 7.56 5.18 13.38
C ILE A 5 8.42 3.93 13.12
N ALA A 6 8.53 3.03 14.09
CA ALA A 6 9.27 1.78 13.93
C ALA A 6 8.67 0.89 12.83
N ALA A 7 7.35 0.74 12.80
CA ALA A 7 6.66 -0.03 11.75
C ALA A 7 6.87 0.58 10.36
N LEU A 8 6.73 1.92 10.23
CA LEU A 8 7.03 2.61 8.96
C LEU A 8 8.49 2.46 8.55
N ALA A 9 9.43 2.56 9.47
CA ALA A 9 10.84 2.37 9.19
C ALA A 9 11.12 0.97 8.64
N VAL A 10 10.56 -0.07 9.26
CA VAL A 10 10.71 -1.46 8.79
C VAL A 10 10.11 -1.63 7.39
N THR A 11 8.91 -1.14 7.14
CA THR A 11 8.28 -1.25 5.80
C THR A 11 9.05 -0.47 4.74
N CYS A 12 9.59 0.71 5.07
CA CYS A 12 10.45 1.48 4.16
C CYS A 12 11.77 0.76 3.85
N VAL A 13 12.41 0.17 4.86
CA VAL A 13 13.64 -0.61 4.66
C VAL A 13 13.37 -1.80 3.74
N LEU A 14 12.29 -2.54 3.97
CA LEU A 14 11.89 -3.66 3.10
C LEU A 14 11.59 -3.19 1.67
N ALA A 15 10.88 -2.08 1.51
CA ALA A 15 10.59 -1.50 0.19
C ALA A 15 11.87 -1.11 -0.55
N VAL A 16 12.83 -0.50 0.15
CA VAL A 16 14.15 -0.15 -0.42
C VAL A 16 14.92 -1.41 -0.80
N CYS A 17 14.94 -2.43 0.04
CA CYS A 17 15.60 -3.69 -0.27
C CYS A 17 15.00 -4.36 -1.52
N ILE A 18 13.68 -4.42 -1.63
CA ILE A 18 12.99 -4.98 -2.79
C ILE A 18 13.28 -4.15 -4.05
N GLY A 19 13.25 -2.82 -3.94
CA GLY A 19 13.50 -1.90 -5.05
C GLY A 19 14.95 -1.86 -5.53
N LEU A 20 15.93 -2.11 -4.65
CA LEU A 20 17.35 -2.15 -5.01
C LEU A 20 17.79 -3.49 -5.60
N PHE A 21 17.11 -4.58 -5.25
CA PHE A 21 17.48 -5.93 -5.67
C PHE A 21 16.37 -6.65 -6.46
N PRO A 22 15.71 -6.02 -7.45
CA PRO A 22 14.61 -6.67 -8.19
C PRO A 22 15.10 -7.87 -8.99
N VAL A 23 16.27 -7.78 -9.64
CA VAL A 23 16.84 -8.86 -10.45
C VAL A 23 17.24 -10.06 -9.60
N PRO A 24 18.08 -9.93 -8.55
CA PRO A 24 18.43 -11.06 -7.70
C PRO A 24 17.23 -11.74 -7.04
N LEU A 25 16.22 -10.96 -6.63
CA LEU A 25 15.01 -11.51 -6.05
C LEU A 25 14.23 -12.33 -7.08
N THR A 26 14.06 -11.81 -8.27
CA THR A 26 13.35 -12.52 -9.34
C THR A 26 14.08 -13.81 -9.76
N GLU A 27 15.40 -13.76 -9.88
CA GLU A 27 16.25 -14.91 -10.21
C GLU A 27 16.21 -15.98 -9.11
N LEU A 28 16.16 -15.57 -7.85
CA LEU A 28 16.06 -16.49 -6.71
C LEU A 28 14.77 -17.35 -6.78
N PHE A 29 13.66 -16.78 -7.23
CA PHE A 29 12.38 -17.48 -7.32
C PHE A 29 12.17 -18.24 -8.61
N LEU A 30 12.68 -17.74 -9.74
CA LEU A 30 12.43 -18.30 -11.07
C LEU A 30 13.58 -19.17 -11.60
N GLY A 31 14.79 -19.03 -11.03
CA GLY A 31 16.00 -19.68 -11.56
C GLY A 31 16.56 -18.94 -12.79
N THR A 32 17.75 -19.35 -13.25
CA THR A 32 18.49 -18.66 -14.32
C THR A 32 18.67 -19.51 -15.59
N ALA A 33 18.08 -20.69 -15.66
CA ALA A 33 18.58 -21.77 -16.54
C ALA A 33 18.09 -21.74 -18.00
N ASP A 34 16.97 -21.10 -18.36
CA ASP A 34 16.38 -21.19 -19.70
C ASP A 34 16.03 -19.83 -20.34
N LYS A 35 15.95 -19.80 -21.68
CA LYS A 35 15.56 -18.61 -22.46
C LYS A 35 14.14 -18.14 -22.10
N LEU A 36 13.23 -19.08 -21.83
CA LEU A 36 11.88 -18.79 -21.35
C LEU A 36 11.88 -18.08 -19.99
N THR A 37 12.82 -18.45 -19.13
CA THR A 37 13.02 -17.84 -17.82
C THR A 37 13.45 -16.38 -17.94
N LYS A 38 14.27 -16.01 -18.94
CA LYS A 38 14.71 -14.63 -19.17
C LYS A 38 13.56 -13.72 -19.60
N ASP A 39 12.65 -14.22 -20.43
CA ASP A 39 11.47 -13.45 -20.86
C ASP A 39 10.51 -13.22 -19.69
N VAL A 40 10.34 -14.23 -18.83
CA VAL A 40 9.53 -14.12 -17.60
C VAL A 40 10.18 -13.16 -16.60
N ILE A 41 11.51 -13.19 -16.44
CA ILE A 41 12.24 -12.25 -15.58
C ILE A 41 12.04 -10.82 -16.03
N SER A 42 12.11 -10.54 -17.33
CA SER A 42 11.92 -9.19 -17.88
C SER A 42 10.52 -8.63 -17.60
N LEU A 43 9.50 -9.47 -17.58
CA LEU A 43 8.13 -9.12 -17.19
C LEU A 43 7.95 -8.98 -15.68
N ALA A 44 8.69 -9.76 -14.89
CA ALA A 44 8.57 -9.76 -13.44
C ALA A 44 9.26 -8.55 -12.78
N ILE A 45 10.35 -8.04 -13.34
CA ILE A 45 11.11 -6.90 -12.78
C ILE A 45 10.21 -5.67 -12.54
N PRO A 46 9.42 -5.17 -13.51
CA PRO A 46 8.51 -4.04 -13.25
C PRO A 46 7.49 -4.33 -12.14
N LEU A 47 7.00 -5.55 -12.05
CA LEU A 47 6.05 -5.95 -11.00
C LEU A 47 6.71 -5.95 -9.61
N VAL A 48 7.95 -6.42 -9.51
CA VAL A 48 8.72 -6.37 -8.26
C VAL A 48 8.99 -4.92 -7.83
N MET A 49 9.29 -4.03 -8.77
CA MET A 49 9.46 -2.60 -8.47
C MET A 49 8.16 -1.95 -7.99
N ILE A 50 7.03 -2.27 -8.60
CA ILE A 50 5.72 -1.81 -8.13
C ILE A 50 5.42 -2.36 -6.74
N THR A 51 5.79 -3.61 -6.45
CA THR A 51 5.65 -4.22 -5.12
C THR A 51 6.42 -3.46 -4.05
N ALA A 52 7.59 -2.90 -4.35
CA ALA A 52 8.32 -2.04 -3.41
C ALA A 52 7.52 -0.79 -3.02
N LEU A 53 6.84 -0.16 -3.98
CA LEU A 53 5.94 0.96 -3.70
C LEU A 53 4.71 0.51 -2.91
N PHE A 54 4.13 -0.63 -3.26
CA PHE A 54 3.02 -1.24 -2.53
C PHE A 54 3.35 -1.42 -1.05
N GLN A 55 4.53 -1.95 -0.75
CA GLN A 55 4.98 -2.22 0.61
C GLN A 55 4.92 -0.98 1.51
N THR A 56 5.34 0.17 0.98
CA THR A 56 5.33 1.44 1.73
C THR A 56 3.91 1.94 1.98
N VAL A 57 3.06 1.91 0.96
CA VAL A 57 1.67 2.39 1.05
C VAL A 57 0.83 1.46 1.92
N ASP A 58 1.01 0.15 1.78
CA ASP A 58 0.33 -0.87 2.59
C ASP A 58 0.70 -0.74 4.07
N GLY A 59 2.00 -0.56 4.37
CA GLY A 59 2.46 -0.28 5.73
C GLY A 59 1.77 0.94 6.36
N ALA A 60 1.65 2.04 5.62
CA ALA A 60 0.96 3.24 6.08
C ALA A 60 -0.55 2.97 6.33
N GLN A 61 -1.19 2.20 5.45
CA GLN A 61 -2.59 1.81 5.59
C GLN A 61 -2.83 0.93 6.83
N VAL A 62 -2.01 -0.11 7.03
CA VAL A 62 -2.11 -1.00 8.19
C VAL A 62 -1.95 -0.23 9.50
N ILE A 63 -1.01 0.71 9.56
CA ILE A 63 -0.82 1.59 10.71
C ILE A 63 -2.05 2.47 10.93
N GLY A 64 -2.59 3.10 9.88
CA GLY A 64 -3.80 3.91 9.98
C GLY A 64 -5.00 3.14 10.52
N ILE A 65 -5.22 1.92 10.02
CA ILE A 65 -6.27 1.01 10.51
C ILE A 65 -6.05 0.65 11.98
N SER A 66 -4.81 0.33 12.35
CA SER A 66 -4.48 -0.09 13.72
C SER A 66 -4.71 1.03 14.73
N VAL A 67 -4.35 2.26 14.40
CA VAL A 67 -4.61 3.44 15.25
C VAL A 67 -6.11 3.69 15.40
N LEU A 68 -6.86 3.65 14.30
CA LEU A 68 -8.32 3.87 14.35
C LEU A 68 -9.03 2.76 15.13
N ARG A 69 -8.59 1.51 15.03
CA ARG A 69 -9.08 0.42 15.86
C ARG A 69 -8.80 0.65 17.36
N GLY A 70 -7.62 1.17 17.69
CA GLY A 70 -7.28 1.58 19.06
C GLY A 70 -8.18 2.69 19.60
N LEU A 71 -8.76 3.51 18.73
CA LEU A 71 -9.76 4.54 19.05
C LEU A 71 -11.21 4.01 19.00
N ASN A 72 -11.39 2.70 18.96
CA ASN A 72 -12.69 2.01 18.85
C ASN A 72 -13.48 2.33 17.55
N ASP A 73 -12.78 2.81 16.52
CA ASP A 73 -13.33 3.06 15.19
C ASP A 73 -12.91 1.93 14.24
N THR A 74 -13.76 0.92 14.11
CA THR A 74 -13.44 -0.28 13.31
C THR A 74 -14.22 -0.36 12.01
N LYS A 75 -15.45 0.17 11.97
CA LYS A 75 -16.35 0.03 10.82
C LYS A 75 -15.91 0.89 9.63
N TRP A 76 -15.61 2.16 9.89
CA TRP A 76 -15.23 3.11 8.84
C TRP A 76 -13.89 2.80 8.17
N PRO A 77 -12.82 2.44 8.91
CA PRO A 77 -11.57 2.01 8.28
C PRO A 77 -11.75 0.82 7.33
N ALA A 78 -12.56 -0.16 7.73
CA ALA A 78 -12.86 -1.32 6.89
C ALA A 78 -13.61 -0.92 5.60
N LEU A 79 -14.66 -0.09 5.72
CA LEU A 79 -15.43 0.39 4.57
C LEU A 79 -14.59 1.24 3.62
N LEU A 80 -13.76 2.14 4.15
CA LEU A 80 -12.87 2.98 3.34
C LEU A 80 -11.83 2.15 2.60
N SER A 81 -11.24 1.15 3.25
CA SER A 81 -10.25 0.26 2.62
C SER A 81 -10.89 -0.57 1.51
N VAL A 82 -11.99 -1.25 1.80
CA VAL A 82 -12.70 -2.09 0.82
C VAL A 82 -13.23 -1.23 -0.34
N GLY A 83 -13.88 -0.10 -0.04
CA GLY A 83 -14.43 0.79 -1.06
C GLY A 83 -13.35 1.37 -1.96
N SER A 84 -12.24 1.86 -1.41
CA SER A 84 -11.13 2.39 -2.20
C SER A 84 -10.48 1.33 -3.08
N PHE A 85 -10.28 0.13 -2.53
CA PHE A 85 -9.65 -0.96 -3.26
C PHE A 85 -10.54 -1.43 -4.43
N TRP A 86 -11.84 -1.66 -4.19
CA TRP A 86 -12.76 -2.16 -5.21
C TRP A 86 -13.20 -1.08 -6.20
N CYS A 87 -13.64 0.10 -5.71
CA CYS A 87 -14.17 1.14 -6.59
C CYS A 87 -13.06 1.89 -7.35
N ILE A 88 -11.93 2.15 -6.71
CA ILE A 88 -10.83 2.91 -7.32
C ILE A 88 -9.79 1.95 -7.88
N GLY A 89 -9.28 1.02 -7.07
CA GLY A 89 -8.17 0.15 -7.43
C GLY A 89 -8.50 -0.80 -8.58
N VAL A 90 -9.56 -1.59 -8.44
CA VAL A 90 -9.95 -2.57 -9.46
C VAL A 90 -10.40 -1.87 -10.74
N THR A 91 -11.19 -0.78 -10.62
CA THR A 91 -11.68 -0.04 -11.80
C THR A 91 -10.54 0.62 -12.57
N SER A 92 -9.62 1.32 -11.88
CA SER A 92 -8.45 1.93 -12.54
C SER A 92 -7.50 0.87 -13.09
N GLY A 93 -7.32 -0.24 -12.37
CA GLY A 93 -6.52 -1.38 -12.83
C GLY A 93 -7.06 -1.99 -14.12
N ALA A 94 -8.37 -2.19 -14.20
CA ALA A 94 -9.01 -2.68 -15.42
C ALA A 94 -8.84 -1.68 -16.59
N ILE A 95 -9.01 -0.39 -16.35
CA ILE A 95 -8.80 0.63 -17.38
C ILE A 95 -7.36 0.62 -17.87
N PHE A 96 -6.37 0.61 -16.97
CA PHE A 96 -4.97 0.59 -17.37
C PHE A 96 -4.55 -0.72 -18.05
N ALA A 97 -5.08 -1.85 -17.61
CA ALA A 97 -4.75 -3.13 -18.21
C ALA A 97 -5.34 -3.30 -19.61
N PHE A 98 -6.61 -2.93 -19.82
CA PHE A 98 -7.35 -3.24 -21.04
C PHE A 98 -7.49 -2.07 -22.00
N HIS A 99 -7.60 -0.82 -21.51
CA HIS A 99 -7.78 0.35 -22.38
C HIS A 99 -6.44 0.96 -22.82
N PHE A 100 -5.42 0.87 -21.97
CA PHE A 100 -4.07 1.36 -22.26
C PHE A 100 -3.08 0.26 -22.61
N ASP A 101 -3.56 -0.97 -22.84
CA ASP A 101 -2.73 -2.15 -23.16
C ASP A 101 -1.57 -2.39 -22.18
N GLY A 102 -1.72 -1.91 -20.93
CA GLY A 102 -0.70 -2.03 -19.90
C GLY A 102 -0.55 -3.44 -19.31
N GLY A 103 -1.45 -4.37 -19.68
CA GLY A 103 -1.41 -5.76 -19.23
C GLY A 103 -1.32 -5.92 -17.70
N PRO A 104 -0.48 -6.84 -17.20
CA PRO A 104 -0.31 -7.06 -15.76
C PRO A 104 0.21 -5.83 -15.00
N VAL A 105 1.10 -5.06 -15.62
CA VAL A 105 1.67 -3.83 -15.01
C VAL A 105 0.59 -2.78 -14.83
N GLY A 106 -0.29 -2.60 -15.81
CA GLY A 106 -1.42 -1.68 -15.72
C GLY A 106 -2.39 -2.05 -14.59
N LEU A 107 -2.68 -3.34 -14.44
CA LEU A 107 -3.50 -3.83 -13.32
C LEU A 107 -2.88 -3.48 -11.96
N TRP A 108 -1.59 -3.75 -11.79
CA TRP A 108 -0.88 -3.46 -10.54
C TRP A 108 -0.80 -1.97 -10.23
N LEU A 109 -0.60 -1.12 -11.23
CA LEU A 109 -0.63 0.34 -11.05
C LEU A 109 -2.00 0.83 -10.59
N GLY A 110 -3.08 0.30 -11.15
CA GLY A 110 -4.42 0.64 -10.71
C GLY A 110 -4.69 0.23 -9.26
N LEU A 111 -4.27 -0.97 -8.87
CA LEU A 111 -4.36 -1.43 -7.48
C LEU A 111 -3.55 -0.54 -6.53
N LEU A 112 -2.36 -0.08 -6.95
CA LEU A 112 -1.55 0.87 -6.17
C LEU A 112 -2.27 2.20 -5.96
N ILE A 113 -2.98 2.71 -6.97
CA ILE A 113 -3.81 3.92 -6.86
C ILE A 113 -4.94 3.71 -5.84
N GLY A 114 -5.63 2.57 -5.90
CA GLY A 114 -6.68 2.23 -4.93
C GLY A 114 -6.16 2.13 -3.50
N LEU A 115 -5.00 1.50 -3.32
CA LEU A 115 -4.34 1.38 -2.02
C LEU A 115 -3.91 2.75 -1.48
N THR A 116 -3.38 3.61 -2.36
CA THR A 116 -2.99 4.99 -2.00
C THR A 116 -4.20 5.81 -1.58
N ALA A 117 -5.32 5.70 -2.29
CA ALA A 117 -6.57 6.36 -1.94
C ALA A 117 -7.09 5.89 -0.57
N ALA A 118 -6.98 4.59 -0.27
CA ALA A 118 -7.31 4.05 1.05
C ALA A 118 -6.39 4.63 2.14
N ALA A 119 -5.07 4.61 1.93
CA ALA A 119 -4.10 5.14 2.88
C ALA A 119 -4.32 6.63 3.19
N VAL A 120 -4.58 7.45 2.16
CA VAL A 120 -4.87 8.89 2.32
C VAL A 120 -6.17 9.11 3.08
N SER A 121 -7.24 8.40 2.75
CA SER A 121 -8.54 8.54 3.42
C SER A 121 -8.49 8.11 4.89
N LEU A 122 -7.74 7.04 5.19
CA LEU A 122 -7.49 6.58 6.55
C LEU A 122 -6.62 7.56 7.35
N GLY A 123 -5.56 8.10 6.74
CA GLY A 123 -4.69 9.10 7.34
C GLY A 123 -5.46 10.37 7.70
N TRP A 124 -6.31 10.86 6.80
CA TRP A 124 -7.16 12.01 7.05
C TRP A 124 -8.16 11.77 8.19
N ARG A 125 -8.79 10.59 8.21
CA ARG A 125 -9.69 10.21 9.30
C ARG A 125 -8.98 10.08 10.63
N MET A 126 -7.80 9.44 10.65
CA MET A 126 -6.95 9.34 11.84
C MET A 126 -6.61 10.72 12.39
N HIS A 127 -6.16 11.63 11.54
CA HIS A 127 -5.82 13.01 11.94
C HIS A 127 -7.01 13.73 12.59
N ARG A 128 -8.19 13.64 11.98
CA ARG A 128 -9.43 14.22 12.54
C ARG A 128 -9.84 13.59 13.88
N SER A 129 -9.70 12.28 14.02
CA SER A 129 -10.05 11.57 15.26
C SER A 129 -9.12 11.95 16.41
N VAL A 130 -7.82 12.07 16.16
CA VAL A 130 -6.83 12.51 17.15
C VAL A 130 -7.06 13.98 17.56
N GLN A 131 -7.38 14.87 16.61
CA GLN A 131 -7.69 16.27 16.93
C GLN A 131 -8.93 16.40 17.82
N ARG A 132 -9.97 15.61 17.58
CA ARG A 132 -11.19 15.63 18.42
C ARG A 132 -10.92 15.20 19.86
N ILE A 133 -10.03 14.26 20.09
CA ILE A 133 -9.62 13.82 21.43
C ILE A 133 -8.83 14.93 22.13
N ASN A 134 -7.90 15.57 21.43
CA ASN A 134 -7.11 16.66 21.99
C ASN A 134 -7.95 17.90 22.33
N SER A 135 -8.95 18.24 21.52
CA SER A 135 -9.86 19.37 21.77
C SER A 135 -10.90 19.05 22.86
N GLY A 136 -11.34 17.81 22.99
CA GLY A 136 -12.25 17.37 24.05
C GLY A 136 -11.58 17.28 25.43
N GLY A 137 -10.32 16.91 25.48
CA GLY A 137 -9.53 16.84 26.72
C GLY A 137 -9.23 18.20 27.35
N SER A 138 -9.18 19.26 26.56
CA SER A 138 -8.94 20.62 27.08
C SER A 138 -10.16 21.23 27.78
N ILE A 139 -11.36 20.71 27.55
CA ILE A 139 -12.61 21.22 28.16
C ILE A 139 -12.82 20.64 29.59
N LEU A 140 -12.16 19.52 29.91
CA LEU A 140 -12.31 18.84 31.20
C LEU A 140 -11.22 19.24 32.23
N MET A 141 -10.26 20.07 31.85
CA MET A 141 -9.19 20.59 32.73
C MET A 141 -9.29 22.11 33.04
N GLY A 142 -10.38 22.76 32.69
CA GLY A 142 -10.76 24.12 33.06
C GLY A 142 -12.02 24.12 33.92
#